data_f4ef48258ea9980510048848db53f75a
#
_entry.id   f4ef48258ea9980510048848db53f75a
#
_cell.length_a   1.000
_cell.length_b   1.000
_cell.length_c   1.000
_cell.angle_alpha   90.00
_cell.angle_beta   90.00
_cell.angle_gamma   90.00
#
_symmetry.space_group_name_H-M   'P 1'
#
loop_
_entity.id
_entity.type
_entity.pdbx_description
1 polymer ?
#
loop_
_entity_poly.entity_id
_entity_poly.type
_entity_poly.pdbx_seq_one_letter_code
_entity_poly.pdbx_strand_id
1 'polypeptide(L)'
;FPFLIGPSLNIEKKHIFYIIVENISEGKPIEIFLEHLKTPLDFDTLTNLILKLMENFTPEIPKCINVSGDDVLSKYDIGLMIAKKYKYDEKLIVPISMDSDNKIFSEKRANCTLLDNSLLKKTLGISEIKIEF
;
A
#
# COMPACT_ATOMS: atom_id res chain seq x y z
N PHE A 1 -3.24 2.68 11.00
CA PHE A 1 -3.61 2.54 9.58
C PHE A 1 -2.45 2.00 8.77
N PRO A 2 -2.71 1.25 7.67
CA PRO A 2 -1.70 0.69 6.81
C PRO A 2 -1.07 1.75 5.91
N PHE A 3 -0.14 1.31 5.05
CA PHE A 3 0.34 2.12 3.94
C PHE A 3 -0.78 2.26 2.89
N LEU A 4 -1.23 3.49 2.65
CA LEU A 4 -2.33 3.77 1.73
C LEU A 4 -1.81 4.08 0.33
N ILE A 5 -2.52 3.54 -0.68
CA ILE A 5 -2.18 3.65 -2.09
C ILE A 5 -3.39 4.13 -2.88
N GLY A 6 -3.13 4.98 -3.86
CA GLY A 6 -4.13 5.44 -4.81
C GLY A 6 -4.03 6.93 -5.11
N PRO A 7 -4.91 7.44 -5.95
CA PRO A 7 -4.98 8.85 -6.27
C PRO A 7 -5.32 9.67 -5.02
N SER A 8 -4.54 10.72 -4.76
CA SER A 8 -4.74 11.67 -3.66
C SER A 8 -5.47 12.90 -4.15
N LEU A 9 -6.33 13.46 -3.31
CA LEU A 9 -6.96 14.77 -3.59
C LEU A 9 -5.99 15.95 -3.42
N ASN A 10 -4.86 15.72 -2.73
CA ASN A 10 -3.85 16.76 -2.53
C ASN A 10 -2.77 16.67 -3.61
N ILE A 11 -2.86 17.54 -4.61
CA ILE A 11 -1.94 17.60 -5.75
C ILE A 11 -0.54 18.11 -5.34
N GLU A 12 -0.42 18.86 -4.25
CA GLU A 12 0.86 19.41 -3.80
C GLU A 12 1.78 18.36 -3.16
N LYS A 13 1.20 17.30 -2.58
CA LYS A 13 1.97 16.18 -2.04
C LYS A 13 1.99 15.03 -3.03
N LYS A 14 3.03 14.94 -3.84
CA LYS A 14 3.24 13.79 -4.72
C LYS A 14 3.43 12.52 -3.88
N HIS A 15 2.39 11.71 -3.82
CA HIS A 15 2.44 10.37 -3.24
C HIS A 15 3.16 9.40 -4.19
N ILE A 16 3.71 8.30 -3.67
CA ILE A 16 4.44 7.30 -4.47
C ILE A 16 3.64 6.82 -5.69
N PHE A 17 2.31 6.70 -5.57
CA PHE A 17 1.42 6.36 -6.68
C PHE A 17 1.61 7.30 -7.87
N TYR A 18 1.55 8.62 -7.64
CA TYR A 18 1.73 9.61 -8.71
C TYR A 18 3.14 9.61 -9.28
N ILE A 19 4.15 9.46 -8.42
CA ILE A 19 5.54 9.41 -8.86
C ILE A 19 5.74 8.24 -9.82
N ILE A 20 5.17 7.07 -9.50
CA ILE A 20 5.23 5.91 -10.38
C ILE A 20 4.49 6.19 -11.69
N VAL A 21 3.21 6.58 -11.62
CA VAL A 21 2.38 6.81 -12.81
C VAL A 21 3.00 7.87 -13.73
N GLU A 22 3.47 8.99 -13.17
CA GLU A 22 4.10 10.07 -13.94
C GLU A 22 5.32 9.57 -14.71
N ASN A 23 6.25 8.88 -14.03
CA ASN A 23 7.46 8.38 -14.70
C ASN A 23 7.14 7.36 -15.79
N ILE A 24 6.35 6.32 -15.48
CA ILE A 24 6.08 5.27 -16.45
C ILE A 24 5.22 5.75 -17.63
N SER A 25 4.34 6.74 -17.43
CA SER A 25 3.56 7.34 -18.51
C SER A 25 4.41 8.15 -19.48
N GLU A 26 5.53 8.69 -19.00
CA GLU A 26 6.53 9.40 -19.82
C GLU A 26 7.60 8.45 -20.41
N GLY A 27 7.47 7.14 -20.18
CA GLY A 27 8.46 6.15 -20.62
C GLY A 27 9.78 6.20 -19.86
N LYS A 28 9.79 6.83 -18.67
CA LYS A 28 10.98 6.95 -17.82
C LYS A 28 11.05 5.79 -16.83
N PRO A 29 12.22 5.13 -16.69
CA PRO A 29 12.40 4.12 -15.65
C PRO A 29 12.38 4.77 -14.25
N ILE A 30 11.86 4.02 -13.28
CA ILE A 30 11.86 4.41 -11.88
C ILE A 30 12.45 3.29 -11.02
N GLU A 31 13.43 3.63 -10.19
CA GLU A 31 14.05 2.71 -9.24
C GLU A 31 13.22 2.63 -7.97
N ILE A 32 12.85 1.40 -7.57
CA ILE A 32 12.01 1.16 -6.39
C ILE A 32 12.60 0.03 -5.55
N PHE A 33 12.64 0.25 -4.23
CA PHE A 33 13.16 -0.73 -3.27
C PHE A 33 12.30 -2.00 -3.20
N LEU A 34 12.97 -3.15 -3.18
CA LEU A 34 12.37 -4.48 -2.98
C LEU A 34 11.95 -4.71 -1.52
N GLU A 35 12.63 -4.04 -0.59
CA GLU A 35 12.42 -4.19 0.85
C GLU A 35 11.27 -3.29 1.34
N HIS A 36 11.05 -3.28 2.66
CA HIS A 36 9.97 -2.59 3.34
C HIS A 36 8.58 -3.15 3.03
N LEU A 37 8.44 -4.46 3.28
CA LEU A 37 7.16 -5.15 3.16
C LEU A 37 6.11 -4.55 4.10
N LYS A 38 4.91 -4.36 3.57
CA LYS A 38 3.74 -3.80 4.26
C LYS A 38 2.48 -4.56 3.89
N THR A 39 1.44 -4.31 4.63
CA THR A 39 0.06 -4.75 4.30
C THR A 39 -0.75 -3.53 3.83
N PRO A 40 -0.58 -3.09 2.57
CA PRO A 40 -1.20 -1.87 2.08
C PRO A 40 -2.70 -2.01 1.88
N LEU A 41 -3.37 -0.87 1.74
CA LEU A 41 -4.76 -0.75 1.26
C LEU A 41 -4.85 0.38 0.24
N ASP A 42 -5.79 0.27 -0.67
CA ASP A 42 -6.27 1.39 -1.46
C ASP A 42 -7.30 2.23 -0.68
N PHE A 43 -7.53 3.45 -1.16
CA PHE A 43 -8.44 4.38 -0.49
C PHE A 43 -9.89 3.92 -0.51
N ASP A 44 -10.34 3.26 -1.58
CA ASP A 44 -11.74 2.82 -1.72
C ASP A 44 -12.01 1.64 -0.80
N THR A 45 -11.12 0.65 -0.76
CA THR A 45 -11.22 -0.48 0.18
C THR A 45 -11.19 0.01 1.62
N LEU A 46 -10.27 0.93 1.97
CA LEU A 46 -10.24 1.52 3.32
C LEU A 46 -11.55 2.21 3.67
N THR A 47 -12.09 3.04 2.76
CA THR A 47 -13.33 3.77 2.98
C THR A 47 -14.49 2.81 3.22
N ASN A 48 -14.60 1.76 2.41
CA ASN A 48 -15.63 0.74 2.56
C ASN A 48 -15.54 -0.01 3.90
N LEU A 49 -14.32 -0.32 4.36
CA LEU A 49 -14.11 -0.97 5.66
C LEU A 49 -14.52 -0.05 6.82
N ILE A 50 -14.19 1.25 6.73
CA ILE A 50 -14.60 2.24 7.74
C ILE A 50 -16.12 2.37 7.78
N LEU A 51 -16.78 2.49 6.63
CA LEU A 51 -18.23 2.56 6.55
C LEU A 51 -18.89 1.32 7.16
N LYS A 52 -18.41 0.13 6.84
CA LYS A 52 -18.90 -1.12 7.45
C LYS A 52 -18.71 -1.15 8.96
N LEU A 53 -17.59 -0.65 9.48
CA LEU A 53 -17.38 -0.53 10.93
C LEU A 53 -18.38 0.44 11.56
N MET A 54 -18.69 1.56 10.90
CA MET A 54 -19.68 2.52 11.39
C MET A 54 -21.10 1.96 11.38
N GLU A 55 -21.50 1.26 10.31
CA GLU A 55 -22.81 0.62 10.18
C GLU A 55 -23.04 -0.48 11.21
N ASN A 56 -21.99 -1.20 11.57
CA ASN A 56 -22.02 -2.30 12.54
C ASN A 56 -21.54 -1.87 13.93
N PHE A 57 -21.52 -0.57 14.21
CA PHE A 57 -21.03 -0.05 15.47
C PHE A 57 -21.91 -0.49 16.65
N THR A 58 -21.29 -1.16 17.63
CA THR A 58 -21.88 -1.52 18.91
C THR A 58 -20.90 -1.20 20.05
N PRO A 59 -21.35 -1.06 21.31
CA PRO A 59 -20.46 -0.84 22.44
C PRO A 59 -19.40 -1.93 22.66
N GLU A 60 -19.65 -3.13 22.13
CA GLU A 60 -18.74 -4.29 22.21
C GLU A 60 -17.63 -4.26 21.18
N ILE A 61 -17.66 -3.36 20.18
CA ILE A 61 -16.57 -3.21 19.22
C ILE A 61 -15.26 -2.86 19.96
N PRO A 62 -14.17 -3.55 19.64
CA PRO A 62 -12.87 -3.24 20.23
C PRO A 62 -12.49 -1.77 20.06
N LYS A 63 -11.99 -1.14 21.11
CA LYS A 63 -11.57 0.28 21.08
C LYS A 63 -10.42 0.57 20.12
N CYS A 64 -9.66 -0.44 19.76
CA CYS A 64 -8.55 -0.34 18.83
C CYS A 64 -8.56 -1.53 17.87
N ILE A 65 -8.60 -1.26 16.58
CA ILE A 65 -8.60 -2.28 15.51
C ILE A 65 -7.57 -1.87 14.46
N ASN A 66 -6.69 -2.81 14.07
CA ASN A 66 -5.84 -2.63 12.91
C ASN A 66 -6.68 -2.79 11.63
N VAL A 67 -6.60 -1.80 10.75
CA VAL A 67 -7.23 -1.86 9.43
C VAL A 67 -6.12 -2.01 8.40
N SER A 68 -6.02 -3.17 7.75
CA SER A 68 -5.00 -3.45 6.74
C SER A 68 -5.47 -4.53 5.76
N GLY A 69 -4.81 -4.60 4.59
CA GLY A 69 -5.02 -5.68 3.63
C GLY A 69 -4.37 -7.00 4.07
N ASP A 70 -4.70 -8.07 3.35
CA ASP A 70 -4.07 -9.39 3.53
C ASP A 70 -2.78 -9.52 2.71
N ASP A 71 -2.65 -8.75 1.62
CA ASP A 71 -1.49 -8.81 0.74
C ASP A 71 -0.26 -8.21 1.42
N VAL A 72 0.85 -8.95 1.37
CA VAL A 72 2.16 -8.48 1.84
C VAL A 72 2.96 -8.01 0.63
N LEU A 73 3.12 -6.71 0.48
CA LEU A 73 3.68 -6.09 -0.71
C LEU A 73 4.81 -5.12 -0.37
N SER A 74 5.83 -5.11 -1.22
CA SER A 74 6.82 -4.05 -1.30
C SER A 74 6.30 -2.88 -2.16
N LYS A 75 7.00 -1.76 -2.15
CA LYS A 75 6.71 -0.67 -3.09
C LYS A 75 6.97 -1.09 -4.55
N TYR A 76 7.91 -2.00 -4.77
CA TYR A 76 8.19 -2.57 -6.08
C TYR A 76 7.00 -3.38 -6.60
N ASP A 77 6.44 -4.28 -5.77
CA ASP A 77 5.25 -5.05 -6.13
C ASP A 77 4.07 -4.14 -6.50
N ILE A 78 3.87 -3.08 -5.72
CA ILE A 78 2.86 -2.06 -5.99
C ILE A 78 3.13 -1.35 -7.32
N GLY A 79 4.39 -1.04 -7.62
CA GLY A 79 4.79 -0.46 -8.91
C GLY A 79 4.42 -1.35 -10.09
N LEU A 80 4.70 -2.64 -9.99
CA LEU A 80 4.32 -3.62 -11.01
C LEU A 80 2.79 -3.73 -11.18
N MET A 81 2.03 -3.73 -10.08
CA MET A 81 0.58 -3.75 -10.12
C MET A 81 0.02 -2.50 -10.83
N ILE A 82 0.58 -1.32 -10.56
CA ILE A 82 0.21 -0.06 -11.23
C ILE A 82 0.53 -0.15 -12.73
N ALA A 83 1.75 -0.55 -13.09
CA ALA A 83 2.15 -0.67 -14.49
C ALA A 83 1.23 -1.62 -15.26
N LYS A 84 0.91 -2.77 -14.69
CA LYS A 84 0.00 -3.76 -15.27
C LYS A 84 -1.42 -3.20 -15.43
N LYS A 85 -1.96 -2.54 -14.40
CA LYS A 85 -3.31 -1.95 -14.45
C LYS A 85 -3.46 -0.93 -15.55
N TYR A 86 -2.48 -0.03 -15.69
CA TYR A 86 -2.53 1.05 -16.68
C TYR A 86 -1.90 0.66 -18.02
N LYS A 87 -1.51 -0.62 -18.20
CA LYS A 87 -0.94 -1.18 -19.43
C LYS A 87 0.36 -0.48 -19.87
N TYR A 88 1.18 -0.08 -18.90
CA TYR A 88 2.53 0.41 -19.14
C TYR A 88 3.56 -0.74 -19.12
N ASP A 89 4.75 -0.47 -19.65
CA ASP A 89 5.85 -1.44 -19.66
C ASP A 89 6.37 -1.67 -18.23
N GLU A 90 6.18 -2.86 -17.69
CA GLU A 90 6.65 -3.27 -16.38
C GLU A 90 8.19 -3.17 -16.23
N LYS A 91 8.94 -3.22 -17.34
CA LYS A 91 10.41 -3.04 -17.35
C LYS A 91 10.86 -1.65 -16.90
N LEU A 92 9.95 -0.66 -16.91
CA LEU A 92 10.22 0.68 -16.39
C LEU A 92 10.27 0.70 -14.85
N ILE A 93 9.75 -0.33 -14.19
CA ILE A 93 9.87 -0.49 -12.73
C ILE A 93 11.15 -1.27 -12.45
N VAL A 94 12.19 -0.58 -12.02
CA VAL A 94 13.52 -1.15 -11.80
C VAL A 94 13.71 -1.49 -10.31
N PRO A 95 13.91 -2.78 -9.97
CA PRO A 95 14.14 -3.17 -8.58
C PRO A 95 15.53 -2.74 -8.12
N ILE A 96 15.60 -2.14 -6.92
CA ILE A 96 16.86 -1.87 -6.23
C ILE A 96 16.81 -2.46 -4.82
N SER A 97 17.98 -2.91 -4.33
CA SER A 97 18.13 -3.38 -2.95
C SER A 97 18.73 -2.30 -2.07
N MET A 98 18.29 -2.22 -0.82
CA MET A 98 18.84 -1.32 0.19
C MET A 98 20.26 -1.69 0.63
N ASP A 99 20.67 -2.95 0.44
CA ASP A 99 22.01 -3.42 0.76
C ASP A 99 23.08 -2.96 -0.25
N SER A 100 22.67 -2.44 -1.41
CA SER A 100 23.58 -1.78 -2.34
C SER A 100 23.91 -0.40 -1.76
N ASP A 101 25.10 -0.22 -1.22
CA ASP A 101 25.87 0.96 -0.73
C ASP A 101 25.22 2.37 -0.75
N ASN A 102 23.94 2.46 -0.93
CA ASN A 102 23.21 3.71 -1.00
C ASN A 102 22.84 4.20 0.41
N LYS A 103 23.64 5.09 0.94
CA LYS A 103 23.37 5.91 2.15
C LYS A 103 22.19 6.87 1.97
N ILE A 104 21.09 6.41 1.33
CA ILE A 104 19.89 7.23 1.10
C ILE A 104 19.19 7.53 2.43
N PHE A 105 19.35 6.64 3.41
CA PHE A 105 18.75 6.81 4.74
C PHE A 105 19.84 6.94 5.80
N SER A 106 19.73 7.98 6.62
CA SER A 106 20.62 8.20 7.77
C SER A 106 20.45 7.17 8.89
N GLU A 107 19.32 6.46 8.91
CA GLU A 107 18.97 5.48 9.94
C GLU A 107 18.48 4.17 9.35
N LYS A 108 18.74 3.07 10.06
CA LYS A 108 18.27 1.73 9.70
C LYS A 108 16.74 1.68 9.78
N ARG A 109 16.08 1.31 8.68
CA ARG A 109 14.63 1.12 8.62
C ARG A 109 14.26 -0.35 8.79
N ALA A 110 13.05 -0.60 9.32
CA ALA A 110 12.51 -1.95 9.41
C ALA A 110 12.20 -2.50 8.02
N ASN A 111 12.68 -3.73 7.74
CA ASN A 111 12.44 -4.39 6.46
C ASN A 111 10.98 -4.87 6.30
N CYS A 112 10.27 -5.01 7.42
CA CYS A 112 8.92 -5.54 7.43
C CYS A 112 8.11 -4.85 8.52
N THR A 113 6.96 -4.27 8.16
CA THR A 113 6.00 -3.66 9.08
C THR A 113 4.59 -4.10 8.68
N LEU A 114 4.21 -5.30 9.13
CA LEU A 114 2.90 -5.87 8.83
C LEU A 114 1.94 -5.60 9.97
N LEU A 115 0.67 -5.41 9.62
CA LEU A 115 -0.42 -5.28 10.58
C LEU A 115 -1.29 -6.53 10.54
N ASP A 116 -1.59 -7.10 11.70
CA ASP A 116 -2.56 -8.18 11.85
C ASP A 116 -3.98 -7.60 11.80
N ASN A 117 -4.78 -8.04 10.84
CA ASN A 117 -6.15 -7.62 10.61
C ASN A 117 -7.19 -8.67 11.03
N SER A 118 -6.78 -9.73 11.72
CA SER A 118 -7.67 -10.83 12.13
C SER A 118 -8.85 -10.36 12.96
N LEU A 119 -8.63 -9.40 13.86
CA LEU A 119 -9.68 -8.81 14.67
C LEU A 119 -10.70 -8.02 13.84
N LEU A 120 -10.24 -7.28 12.82
CA LEU A 120 -11.10 -6.57 11.87
C LEU A 120 -11.98 -7.57 11.11
N LYS A 121 -11.37 -8.60 10.54
CA LYS A 121 -12.10 -9.64 9.80
C LYS A 121 -13.16 -10.33 10.66
N LYS A 122 -12.81 -10.69 11.88
CA LYS A 122 -13.76 -11.25 12.85
C LYS A 122 -14.90 -10.29 13.17
N THR A 123 -14.61 -9.02 13.42
CA THR A 123 -15.60 -7.99 13.78
C THR A 123 -16.59 -7.76 12.63
N LEU A 124 -16.12 -7.74 11.39
CA LEU A 124 -16.95 -7.49 10.21
C LEU A 124 -17.52 -8.76 9.56
N GLY A 125 -17.15 -9.95 10.02
CA GLY A 125 -17.60 -11.22 9.44
C GLY A 125 -17.10 -11.43 8.00
N ILE A 126 -15.91 -10.89 7.65
CA ILE A 126 -15.30 -11.01 6.33
C ILE A 126 -14.07 -11.92 6.38
N SER A 127 -13.80 -12.63 5.29
CA SER A 127 -12.70 -13.60 5.22
C SER A 127 -11.44 -13.03 4.56
N GLU A 128 -11.59 -12.05 3.66
CA GLU A 128 -10.51 -11.56 2.84
C GLU A 128 -10.59 -10.04 2.64
N ILE A 129 -9.43 -9.38 2.62
CA ILE A 129 -9.28 -7.95 2.35
C ILE A 129 -8.17 -7.78 1.34
N LYS A 130 -8.52 -7.62 0.07
CA LYS A 130 -7.57 -7.40 -1.02
C LYS A 130 -7.45 -5.92 -1.37
N ILE A 131 -6.28 -5.56 -1.88
CA ILE A 131 -6.06 -4.24 -2.47
C ILE A 131 -6.64 -4.21 -3.89
N GLU A 132 -7.44 -3.18 -4.18
CA GLU A 132 -8.06 -2.96 -5.48
C GLU A 132 -7.79 -1.53 -5.96
N PHE A 133 -7.08 -1.36 -7.04
CA PHE A 133 -6.91 -0.05 -7.70
C PHE A 133 -6.77 -0.13 -9.21
#